data_1fe379f5575a6b9c9e3a6632918b5962
#
_entry.id   1fe379f5575a6b9c9e3a6632918b5962
#
_cell.length_a   1.000
_cell.length_b   1.000
_cell.length_c   1.000
_cell.angle_alpha   90.00
_cell.angle_beta   90.00
_cell.angle_gamma   90.00
#
_symmetry.space_group_name_H-M   'P 1'
#
loop_
_entity.id
_entity.type
_entity.pdbx_description
1 polymer ?
#
loop_
_entity_poly.entity_id
_entity_poly.type
_entity_poly.pdbx_seq_one_letter_code
_entity_poly.pdbx_strand_id
1 'polypeptide(L)'
;MTAVDFAAFVDRLAQVSGEVILPFFRSAIVAEDKSRGGIFDPVTEADRAAETAMRRLIAQTFPAHGVIGEEYGTERADAEYVWVLDPIDGTKSFVSGMPTWGTLIGLMHLGRPVYGMMAQPFTRERFYGDGRRARLRTLAPARGDAPPSEWMIRTLRTRACQSLVQATLQTTSPALIREDADRAAYLRVEGEARLSRYGGDCYAYCALAAGFVDLVIETNLKPHDVVALTPIIEGAGGLITTWDGGDAAKGGRILAAGDRRVYEQARRLLVGRR
;
A
#
# COMPACT_ATOMS: atom_id res chain seq x y z
N MET A 1 18.17 28.04 0.76
CA MET A 1 17.77 26.67 0.37
C MET A 1 16.29 26.71 0.07
N THR A 2 15.87 26.44 -1.17
CA THR A 2 14.46 26.27 -1.52
C THR A 2 13.91 25.08 -0.73
N ALA A 3 12.76 25.26 -0.06
CA ALA A 3 12.08 24.15 0.63
C ALA A 3 11.85 23.03 -0.40
N VAL A 4 12.33 21.84 -0.09
CA VAL A 4 12.15 20.69 -0.98
C VAL A 4 10.69 20.28 -0.96
N ASP A 5 10.04 20.33 -2.11
CA ASP A 5 8.67 19.81 -2.28
C ASP A 5 8.73 18.30 -2.49
N PHE A 6 8.73 17.55 -1.40
CA PHE A 6 8.71 16.09 -1.43
C PHE A 6 7.47 15.54 -2.17
N ALA A 7 6.34 16.24 -2.12
CA ALA A 7 5.13 15.79 -2.81
C ALA A 7 5.31 15.81 -4.33
N ALA A 8 5.90 16.89 -4.88
CA ALA A 8 6.22 16.98 -6.31
C ALA A 8 7.25 15.93 -6.72
N PHE A 9 8.23 15.64 -5.85
CA PHE A 9 9.23 14.62 -6.13
C PHE A 9 8.66 13.21 -6.14
N VAL A 10 7.78 12.87 -5.18
CA VAL A 10 7.07 11.57 -5.14
C VAL A 10 6.19 11.42 -6.38
N ASP A 11 5.52 12.49 -6.83
CA ASP A 11 4.72 12.49 -8.05
C ASP A 11 5.58 12.16 -9.29
N ARG A 12 6.81 12.66 -9.33
CA ARG A 12 7.79 12.35 -10.39
C ARG A 12 8.29 10.89 -10.31
N LEU A 13 8.54 10.36 -9.10
CA LEU A 13 8.88 8.95 -8.92
C LEU A 13 7.75 8.04 -9.43
N ALA A 14 6.51 8.34 -9.08
CA ALA A 14 5.34 7.58 -9.54
C ALA A 14 5.17 7.65 -11.06
N GLN A 15 5.48 8.79 -11.68
CA GLN A 15 5.44 8.92 -13.13
C GLN A 15 6.49 8.04 -13.80
N VAL A 16 7.75 8.13 -13.36
CA VAL A 16 8.86 7.34 -13.93
C VAL A 16 8.62 5.85 -13.74
N SER A 17 8.16 5.42 -12.56
CA SER A 17 7.79 4.02 -12.31
C SER A 17 6.67 3.56 -13.26
N GLY A 18 5.58 4.33 -13.37
CA GLY A 18 4.46 4.00 -14.24
C GLY A 18 4.82 3.91 -15.72
N GLU A 19 5.69 4.78 -16.22
CA GLU A 19 6.19 4.74 -17.61
C GLU A 19 6.98 3.44 -17.90
N VAL A 20 7.73 2.95 -16.89
CA VAL A 20 8.47 1.69 -17.00
C VAL A 20 7.55 0.47 -16.91
N ILE A 21 6.57 0.48 -15.99
CA ILE A 21 5.74 -0.69 -15.68
C ILE A 21 4.63 -0.92 -16.70
N LEU A 22 3.94 0.15 -17.15
CA LEU A 22 2.76 0.02 -18.00
C LEU A 22 2.94 -0.82 -19.28
N PRO A 23 4.08 -0.76 -20.00
CA PRO A 23 4.29 -1.60 -21.18
C PRO A 23 4.23 -3.12 -20.91
N PHE A 24 4.46 -3.52 -19.67
CA PHE A 24 4.46 -4.92 -19.27
C PHE A 24 3.08 -5.38 -18.76
N PHE A 25 2.23 -4.48 -18.27
CA PHE A 25 0.92 -4.87 -17.75
C PHE A 25 0.01 -5.39 -18.85
N ARG A 26 -0.57 -6.58 -18.64
CA ARG A 26 -1.40 -7.31 -19.62
C ARG A 26 -0.66 -7.64 -20.93
N SER A 27 0.66 -7.78 -20.87
CA SER A 27 1.50 -8.30 -21.95
C SER A 27 1.99 -9.72 -21.64
N ALA A 28 2.72 -10.35 -22.57
CA ALA A 28 3.33 -11.66 -22.33
C ALA A 28 4.58 -11.50 -21.45
N ILE A 29 4.41 -11.46 -20.14
CA ILE A 29 5.50 -11.35 -19.16
C ILE A 29 5.91 -12.72 -18.67
N VAL A 30 7.21 -12.98 -18.61
CA VAL A 30 7.77 -14.13 -17.91
C VAL A 30 7.95 -13.75 -16.44
N ALA A 31 7.13 -14.34 -15.59
CA ALA A 31 7.28 -14.20 -14.14
C ALA A 31 8.37 -15.17 -13.65
N GLU A 32 9.31 -14.67 -12.85
CA GLU A 32 10.28 -15.47 -12.13
C GLU A 32 9.70 -15.91 -10.79
N ASP A 33 9.85 -17.18 -10.45
CA ASP A 33 9.46 -17.71 -9.14
C ASP A 33 10.63 -17.58 -8.16
N LYS A 34 10.48 -16.72 -7.15
CA LYS A 34 11.44 -16.57 -6.05
C LYS A 34 11.20 -17.55 -4.90
N SER A 35 10.12 -18.35 -4.96
CA SER A 35 9.72 -19.16 -3.81
C SER A 35 10.69 -20.33 -3.58
N ARG A 36 11.19 -20.41 -2.37
CA ARG A 36 11.80 -21.63 -1.82
C ARG A 36 10.75 -22.30 -0.94
N GLY A 37 9.96 -23.23 -1.51
CA GLY A 37 9.02 -24.00 -0.69
C GLY A 37 7.57 -24.04 -1.13
N GLY A 38 7.27 -23.83 -2.42
CA GLY A 38 5.95 -24.13 -2.99
C GLY A 38 4.91 -23.02 -2.94
N ILE A 39 5.28 -21.81 -2.53
CA ILE A 39 4.42 -20.63 -2.67
C ILE A 39 4.95 -19.80 -3.84
N PHE A 40 4.10 -19.61 -4.82
CA PHE A 40 4.40 -18.78 -5.98
C PHE A 40 4.57 -17.31 -5.54
N ASP A 41 5.77 -16.76 -5.80
CA ASP A 41 6.14 -15.37 -5.53
C ASP A 41 6.85 -14.80 -6.77
N PRO A 42 6.09 -14.37 -7.79
CA PRO A 42 6.63 -13.99 -9.08
C PRO A 42 7.35 -12.63 -9.00
N VAL A 43 8.52 -12.58 -9.62
CA VAL A 43 9.26 -11.35 -9.89
C VAL A 43 9.21 -11.07 -11.36
N THR A 44 8.90 -9.87 -11.73
CA THR A 44 8.85 -9.44 -13.13
C THR A 44 10.06 -8.56 -13.48
N GLU A 45 10.42 -8.53 -14.76
CA GLU A 45 11.41 -7.58 -15.27
C GLU A 45 10.97 -6.12 -15.03
N ALA A 46 9.65 -5.86 -15.10
CA ALA A 46 9.06 -4.55 -14.84
C ALA A 46 9.37 -4.02 -13.43
N ASP A 47 9.30 -4.90 -12.40
CA ASP A 47 9.57 -4.58 -11.01
C ASP A 47 10.98 -4.04 -10.83
N ARG A 48 11.95 -4.82 -11.30
CA ARG A 48 13.37 -4.47 -11.21
C ARG A 48 13.71 -3.19 -11.99
N ALA A 49 13.18 -3.06 -13.20
CA ALA A 49 13.44 -1.89 -14.02
C ALA A 49 12.86 -0.62 -13.39
N ALA A 50 11.67 -0.70 -12.79
CA ALA A 50 11.03 0.43 -12.12
C ALA A 50 11.77 0.84 -10.84
N GLU A 51 12.19 -0.12 -9.98
CA GLU A 51 12.98 0.22 -8.80
C GLU A 51 14.32 0.87 -9.18
N THR A 52 14.99 0.34 -10.21
CA THR A 52 16.24 0.93 -10.74
C THR A 52 16.04 2.39 -11.17
N ALA A 53 14.96 2.67 -11.91
CA ALA A 53 14.66 4.02 -12.36
C ALA A 53 14.36 4.99 -11.19
N MET A 54 13.60 4.55 -10.19
CA MET A 54 13.30 5.32 -8.99
C MET A 54 14.56 5.58 -8.15
N ARG A 55 15.39 4.56 -7.90
CA ARG A 55 16.65 4.69 -7.16
C ARG A 55 17.61 5.67 -7.83
N ARG A 56 17.74 5.60 -9.16
CA ARG A 56 18.57 6.53 -9.92
C ARG A 56 18.12 7.97 -9.73
N LEU A 57 16.82 8.23 -9.79
CA LEU A 57 16.26 9.57 -9.60
C LEU A 57 16.47 10.07 -8.17
N ILE A 58 16.29 9.21 -7.16
CA ILE A 58 16.56 9.53 -5.76
C ILE A 58 18.03 9.89 -5.56
N ALA A 59 18.96 9.05 -6.04
CA ALA A 59 20.39 9.28 -5.88
C ALA A 59 20.87 10.58 -6.55
N GLN A 60 20.29 10.96 -7.70
CA GLN A 60 20.58 12.21 -8.39
C GLN A 60 20.05 13.45 -7.64
N THR A 61 18.89 13.33 -6.98
CA THR A 61 18.21 14.48 -6.37
C THR A 61 18.55 14.61 -4.88
N PHE A 62 18.66 13.49 -4.18
CA PHE A 62 18.90 13.40 -2.73
C PHE A 62 20.03 12.41 -2.41
N PRO A 63 21.28 12.73 -2.75
CA PRO A 63 22.39 11.78 -2.59
C PRO A 63 22.68 11.37 -1.14
N ALA A 64 22.19 12.13 -0.16
CA ALA A 64 22.33 11.82 1.27
C ALA A 64 21.20 10.93 1.82
N HIS A 65 20.10 10.73 1.08
CA HIS A 65 18.99 9.90 1.54
C HIS A 65 19.30 8.42 1.41
N GLY A 66 18.66 7.60 2.26
CA GLY A 66 18.66 6.15 2.17
C GLY A 66 17.54 5.64 1.30
N VAL A 67 17.62 4.36 0.91
CA VAL A 67 16.57 3.65 0.17
C VAL A 67 16.43 2.22 0.71
N ILE A 68 15.22 1.80 0.97
CA ILE A 68 14.82 0.41 1.23
C ILE A 68 13.89 0.03 0.08
N GLY A 69 14.25 -0.96 -0.71
CA GLY A 69 13.42 -1.44 -1.81
C GLY A 69 13.24 -2.94 -1.75
N GLU A 70 12.19 -3.42 -2.38
CA GLU A 70 11.88 -4.85 -2.42
C GLU A 70 12.92 -5.62 -3.24
N GLU A 71 13.30 -5.09 -4.41
CA GLU A 71 14.10 -5.80 -5.41
C GLU A 71 15.60 -5.75 -5.14
N TYR A 72 16.12 -4.58 -4.71
CA TYR A 72 17.55 -4.37 -4.53
C TYR A 72 17.95 -4.12 -3.07
N GLY A 73 17.02 -4.34 -2.13
CA GLY A 73 17.30 -4.27 -0.70
C GLY A 73 17.62 -2.86 -0.20
N THR A 74 18.52 -2.77 0.76
CA THR A 74 18.71 -1.57 1.57
C THR A 74 20.04 -0.87 1.29
N GLU A 75 19.97 0.46 1.17
CA GLU A 75 21.10 1.35 1.06
C GLU A 75 20.93 2.53 2.03
N ARG A 76 21.93 2.80 2.92
CA ARG A 76 21.92 3.90 3.91
C ARG A 76 20.61 3.97 4.75
N ALA A 77 20.18 2.84 5.35
CA ALA A 77 18.96 2.80 6.16
C ALA A 77 19.01 3.65 7.43
N ASP A 78 20.18 4.10 7.84
CA ASP A 78 20.46 4.98 8.97
C ASP A 78 20.43 6.48 8.61
N ALA A 79 20.16 6.82 7.33
CA ALA A 79 20.02 8.20 6.90
C ALA A 79 18.82 8.89 7.57
N GLU A 80 18.89 10.22 7.72
CA GLU A 80 17.79 11.03 8.27
C GLU A 80 16.48 10.83 7.51
N TYR A 81 16.57 10.80 6.16
CA TYR A 81 15.45 10.49 5.26
C TYR A 81 15.72 9.19 4.53
N VAL A 82 14.75 8.30 4.55
CA VAL A 82 14.81 6.99 3.88
C VAL A 82 13.59 6.78 3.01
N TRP A 83 13.80 6.56 1.73
CA TRP A 83 12.77 6.15 0.78
C TRP A 83 12.48 4.66 0.93
N VAL A 84 11.22 4.28 0.91
CA VAL A 84 10.80 2.88 0.98
C VAL A 84 9.95 2.61 -0.25
N LEU A 85 10.41 1.66 -1.08
CA LEU A 85 9.89 1.43 -2.43
C LEU A 85 9.42 -0.01 -2.61
N ASP A 86 8.23 -0.14 -3.17
CA ASP A 86 7.73 -1.36 -3.76
C ASP A 86 7.15 -0.99 -5.14
N PRO A 87 7.82 -1.38 -6.23
CA PRO A 87 7.39 -0.96 -7.56
C PRO A 87 6.08 -1.58 -7.99
N ILE A 88 5.82 -2.85 -7.63
CA ILE A 88 4.60 -3.58 -7.99
C ILE A 88 4.08 -4.37 -6.79
N ASP A 89 3.56 -3.70 -5.76
CA ASP A 89 2.80 -4.40 -4.72
C ASP A 89 1.58 -5.08 -5.34
N GLY A 90 1.36 -6.34 -5.02
CA GLY A 90 0.35 -7.16 -5.66
C GLY A 90 0.83 -7.78 -6.97
N THR A 91 2.06 -8.28 -7.04
CA THR A 91 2.64 -8.94 -8.22
C THR A 91 1.75 -10.04 -8.80
N LYS A 92 1.01 -10.78 -7.94
CA LYS A 92 0.04 -11.80 -8.40
C LYS A 92 -1.12 -11.17 -9.17
N SER A 93 -1.64 -10.05 -8.70
CA SER A 93 -2.66 -9.27 -9.41
C SER A 93 -2.12 -8.72 -10.73
N PHE A 94 -0.88 -8.22 -10.74
CA PHE A 94 -0.22 -7.73 -11.94
C PHE A 94 -0.11 -8.82 -13.02
N VAL A 95 0.46 -9.98 -12.70
CA VAL A 95 0.63 -11.06 -13.68
C VAL A 95 -0.69 -11.69 -14.15
N SER A 96 -1.74 -11.61 -13.33
CA SER A 96 -3.10 -12.06 -13.70
C SER A 96 -3.93 -11.00 -14.42
N GLY A 97 -3.36 -9.81 -14.67
CA GLY A 97 -4.04 -8.71 -15.36
C GLY A 97 -5.12 -8.00 -14.53
N MET A 98 -5.15 -8.21 -13.21
CA MET A 98 -6.07 -7.52 -12.29
C MET A 98 -5.48 -6.16 -11.88
N PRO A 99 -6.25 -5.06 -11.90
CA PRO A 99 -5.71 -3.72 -11.64
C PRO A 99 -5.68 -3.34 -10.14
N THR A 100 -5.51 -4.31 -9.25
CA THR A 100 -5.44 -4.08 -7.79
C THR A 100 -4.01 -3.96 -7.26
N TRP A 101 -3.00 -4.12 -8.13
CA TRP A 101 -1.61 -3.81 -7.83
C TRP A 101 -1.36 -2.30 -7.77
N GLY A 102 -0.20 -1.88 -7.25
CA GLY A 102 0.21 -0.48 -7.26
C GLY A 102 1.69 -0.28 -6.95
N THR A 103 2.24 0.88 -7.33
CA THR A 103 3.56 1.31 -6.91
C THR A 103 3.46 2.00 -5.56
N LEU A 104 4.19 1.50 -4.57
CA LEU A 104 4.27 2.08 -3.24
C LEU A 104 5.55 2.91 -3.10
N ILE A 105 5.40 4.18 -2.72
CA ILE A 105 6.50 5.11 -2.50
C ILE A 105 6.31 5.75 -1.13
N GLY A 106 7.10 5.32 -0.16
CA GLY A 106 7.11 5.87 1.19
C GLY A 106 8.33 6.74 1.45
N LEU A 107 8.19 7.79 2.26
CA LEU A 107 9.29 8.56 2.81
C LEU A 107 9.25 8.48 4.32
N MET A 108 10.34 8.03 4.91
CA MET A 108 10.55 8.07 6.36
C MET A 108 11.48 9.24 6.72
N HIS A 109 11.21 9.87 7.85
CA HIS A 109 12.09 10.81 8.52
C HIS A 109 12.40 10.31 9.93
N LEU A 110 13.66 10.08 10.23
CA LEU A 110 14.10 9.53 11.52
C LEU A 110 13.33 8.25 11.90
N GLY A 111 13.16 7.35 10.94
CA GLY A 111 12.50 6.05 11.12
C GLY A 111 10.96 6.10 11.20
N ARG A 112 10.32 7.25 10.96
CA ARG A 112 8.85 7.40 10.97
C ARG A 112 8.32 7.71 9.58
N PRO A 113 7.28 7.04 9.08
CA PRO A 113 6.61 7.41 7.84
C PRO A 113 6.04 8.83 7.91
N VAL A 114 6.46 9.71 7.01
CA VAL A 114 6.02 11.13 6.97
C VAL A 114 5.27 11.48 5.69
N TYR A 115 5.45 10.70 4.64
CA TYR A 115 4.73 10.85 3.38
C TYR A 115 4.62 9.50 2.69
N GLY A 116 3.49 9.26 2.03
CA GLY A 116 3.27 8.04 1.27
C GLY A 116 2.39 8.26 0.06
N MET A 117 2.67 7.46 -0.98
CA MET A 117 1.85 7.39 -2.18
C MET A 117 1.70 5.93 -2.61
N MET A 118 0.46 5.55 -2.95
CA MET A 118 0.16 4.41 -3.80
C MET A 118 -0.28 4.95 -5.16
N ALA A 119 0.46 4.61 -6.22
CA ALA A 119 0.16 5.00 -7.58
C ALA A 119 -0.27 3.77 -8.39
N GLN A 120 -1.45 3.86 -9.01
CA GLN A 120 -1.94 2.87 -9.95
C GLN A 120 -1.97 3.48 -11.37
N PRO A 121 -0.92 3.24 -12.17
CA PRO A 121 -0.77 3.97 -13.43
C PRO A 121 -1.77 3.54 -14.52
N PHE A 122 -2.30 2.31 -14.46
CA PHE A 122 -3.29 1.83 -15.44
C PHE A 122 -4.66 2.48 -15.21
N THR A 123 -5.13 2.59 -13.97
CA THR A 123 -6.36 3.31 -13.61
C THR A 123 -6.14 4.81 -13.54
N ARG A 124 -4.88 5.26 -13.57
CA ARG A 124 -4.47 6.66 -13.44
C ARG A 124 -4.92 7.27 -12.13
N GLU A 125 -4.72 6.54 -11.05
CA GLU A 125 -5.04 6.97 -9.69
C GLU A 125 -3.76 7.11 -8.87
N ARG A 126 -3.73 8.14 -8.02
CA ARG A 126 -2.67 8.36 -7.03
C ARG A 126 -3.30 8.68 -5.70
N PHE A 127 -3.16 7.76 -4.76
CA PHE A 127 -3.55 7.95 -3.37
C PHE A 127 -2.32 8.38 -2.59
N TYR A 128 -2.38 9.50 -1.90
CA TYR A 128 -1.22 10.03 -1.18
C TYR A 128 -1.63 10.73 0.12
N GLY A 129 -0.72 10.76 1.09
CA GLY A 129 -0.95 11.35 2.40
C GLY A 129 0.32 11.71 3.16
N ASP A 130 0.18 12.60 4.13
CA ASP A 130 1.23 13.12 5.01
C ASP A 130 0.96 12.81 6.51
N GLY A 131 0.08 11.85 6.79
CA GLY A 131 -0.39 11.52 8.15
C GLY A 131 -1.41 12.49 8.73
N ARG A 132 -1.55 13.68 8.15
CA ARG A 132 -2.55 14.70 8.57
C ARG A 132 -3.69 14.82 7.57
N ARG A 133 -3.39 14.64 6.29
CA ARG A 133 -4.35 14.70 5.18
C ARG A 133 -4.01 13.61 4.18
N ALA A 134 -5.07 13.03 3.61
CA ALA A 134 -4.94 12.12 2.50
C ALA A 134 -5.81 12.56 1.32
N ARG A 135 -5.33 12.29 0.11
CA ARG A 135 -5.99 12.71 -1.12
C ARG A 135 -5.90 11.62 -2.18
N LEU A 136 -6.90 11.58 -3.03
CA LEU A 136 -6.89 10.87 -4.30
C LEU A 136 -6.80 11.88 -5.43
N ARG A 137 -5.83 11.68 -6.31
CA ARG A 137 -5.74 12.36 -7.61
C ARG A 137 -6.09 11.34 -8.69
N THR A 138 -7.08 11.67 -9.52
CA THR A 138 -7.53 10.83 -10.63
C THR A 138 -7.86 11.70 -11.84
N LEU A 139 -7.89 11.12 -13.03
CA LEU A 139 -8.35 11.84 -14.19
C LEU A 139 -9.87 12.00 -14.15
N ALA A 140 -10.36 13.20 -14.54
CA ALA A 140 -11.79 13.42 -14.72
C ALA A 140 -12.35 12.41 -15.75
N PRO A 141 -13.62 11.99 -15.60
CA PRO A 141 -14.28 11.20 -16.63
C PRO A 141 -14.26 11.95 -17.97
N ALA A 142 -14.14 11.18 -19.06
CA ALA A 142 -14.26 11.75 -20.41
C ALA A 142 -15.60 12.49 -20.55
N ARG A 143 -15.58 13.65 -21.19
CA ARG A 143 -16.78 14.42 -21.53
C ARG A 143 -16.99 14.38 -23.04
N GLY A 144 -18.01 13.63 -23.47
CA GLY A 144 -18.24 13.36 -24.90
C GLY A 144 -17.06 12.59 -25.50
N ASP A 145 -16.63 12.98 -26.70
CA ASP A 145 -15.51 12.34 -27.42
C ASP A 145 -14.13 12.86 -27.01
N ALA A 146 -14.06 13.85 -26.10
CA ALA A 146 -12.78 14.39 -25.63
C ALA A 146 -12.14 13.43 -24.60
N PRO A 147 -10.83 13.11 -24.73
CA PRO A 147 -10.14 12.30 -23.73
C PRO A 147 -10.09 13.03 -22.38
N PRO A 148 -10.02 12.29 -21.24
CA PRO A 148 -9.83 12.89 -19.94
C PRO A 148 -8.52 13.69 -19.91
N SER A 149 -8.58 14.99 -19.68
CA SER A 149 -7.41 15.89 -19.71
C SER A 149 -7.14 16.58 -18.38
N GLU A 150 -8.12 16.59 -17.48
CA GLU A 150 -7.99 17.30 -16.21
C GLU A 150 -7.85 16.34 -15.03
N TRP A 151 -6.90 16.63 -14.16
CA TRP A 151 -6.76 15.94 -12.90
C TRP A 151 -7.72 16.49 -11.86
N MET A 152 -8.50 15.61 -11.26
CA MET A 152 -9.32 15.93 -10.09
C MET A 152 -8.62 15.49 -8.82
N ILE A 153 -8.69 16.32 -7.78
CA ILE A 153 -8.18 16.02 -6.46
C ILE A 153 -9.35 15.93 -5.48
N ARG A 154 -9.45 14.80 -4.79
CA ARG A 154 -10.45 14.55 -3.76
C ARG A 154 -9.77 14.29 -2.41
N THR A 155 -10.23 14.94 -1.35
CA THR A 155 -9.82 14.60 0.02
C THR A 155 -10.39 13.22 0.39
N LEU A 156 -9.54 12.36 0.91
CA LEU A 156 -9.93 11.05 1.42
C LEU A 156 -10.37 11.18 2.87
N ARG A 157 -11.38 10.40 3.21
CA ARG A 157 -11.85 10.23 4.59
C ARG A 157 -12.38 8.82 4.75
N THR A 158 -11.97 8.17 5.82
CA THR A 158 -12.55 6.90 6.25
C THR A 158 -14.01 7.11 6.63
N ARG A 159 -14.78 6.05 6.66
CA ARG A 159 -16.19 6.10 7.10
C ARG A 159 -16.35 5.60 8.52
N ALA A 160 -17.41 6.06 9.18
CA ALA A 160 -17.81 5.56 10.48
C ALA A 160 -18.30 4.11 10.38
N CYS A 161 -17.79 3.23 11.26
CA CYS A 161 -18.20 1.83 11.38
C CYS A 161 -18.25 1.46 12.87
N GLN A 162 -19.45 1.21 13.38
CA GLN A 162 -19.65 1.03 14.83
C GLN A 162 -19.31 -0.38 15.32
N SER A 163 -19.40 -1.40 14.44
CA SER A 163 -19.22 -2.78 14.85
C SER A 163 -18.82 -3.69 13.67
N LEU A 164 -18.27 -4.85 13.98
CA LEU A 164 -17.87 -5.87 12.99
C LEU A 164 -19.06 -6.33 12.13
N VAL A 165 -20.26 -6.46 12.69
CA VAL A 165 -21.46 -6.86 11.94
C VAL A 165 -21.90 -5.85 10.87
N GLN A 166 -21.30 -4.67 10.85
CA GLN A 166 -21.49 -3.65 9.81
C GLN A 166 -20.30 -3.54 8.88
N ALA A 167 -19.15 -4.14 9.26
CA ALA A 167 -17.89 -3.93 8.59
C ALA A 167 -17.76 -4.68 7.27
N THR A 168 -17.11 -4.04 6.31
CA THR A 168 -16.51 -4.66 5.15
C THR A 168 -15.04 -4.91 5.45
N LEU A 169 -14.65 -6.18 5.48
CA LEU A 169 -13.29 -6.64 5.71
C LEU A 169 -12.61 -6.98 4.39
N GLN A 170 -11.34 -6.63 4.24
CA GLN A 170 -10.48 -7.13 3.17
C GLN A 170 -9.20 -7.79 3.70
N THR A 171 -8.73 -8.76 2.95
CA THR A 171 -7.38 -9.32 3.00
C THR A 171 -6.98 -9.73 1.58
N THR A 172 -5.69 -9.78 1.27
CA THR A 172 -5.22 -10.25 -0.03
C THR A 172 -5.63 -11.70 -0.26
N SER A 173 -5.37 -12.57 0.71
CA SER A 173 -5.89 -13.94 0.69
C SER A 173 -5.79 -14.57 2.08
N PRO A 174 -6.84 -15.23 2.58
CA PRO A 174 -6.74 -16.01 3.82
C PRO A 174 -5.69 -17.12 3.76
N ALA A 175 -5.36 -17.63 2.56
CA ALA A 175 -4.33 -18.65 2.36
C ALA A 175 -2.90 -18.12 2.60
N LEU A 176 -2.69 -16.80 2.58
CA LEU A 176 -1.40 -16.18 2.92
C LEU A 176 -1.17 -16.07 4.43
N ILE A 177 -2.20 -16.27 5.25
CA ILE A 177 -2.08 -16.36 6.70
C ILE A 177 -1.61 -17.78 7.04
N ARG A 178 -0.30 -17.96 7.13
CA ARG A 178 0.33 -19.30 7.19
C ARG A 178 0.25 -19.94 8.57
N GLU A 179 0.44 -19.13 9.63
CA GLU A 179 0.41 -19.60 11.01
C GLU A 179 -1.02 -19.97 11.42
N ASP A 180 -1.24 -21.18 11.92
CA ASP A 180 -2.59 -21.66 12.30
C ASP A 180 -3.24 -20.78 13.37
N ALA A 181 -2.45 -20.28 14.33
CA ALA A 181 -2.94 -19.37 15.35
C ALA A 181 -3.43 -18.03 14.76
N ASP A 182 -2.69 -17.46 13.79
CA ASP A 182 -3.06 -16.22 13.11
C ASP A 182 -4.28 -16.45 12.21
N ARG A 183 -4.32 -17.58 11.51
CA ARG A 183 -5.49 -17.96 10.70
C ARG A 183 -6.75 -18.10 11.55
N ALA A 184 -6.66 -18.78 12.69
CA ALA A 184 -7.78 -18.89 13.63
C ALA A 184 -8.20 -17.53 14.19
N ALA A 185 -7.26 -16.63 14.44
CA ALA A 185 -7.53 -15.27 14.89
C ALA A 185 -8.25 -14.45 13.80
N TYR A 186 -7.76 -14.50 12.56
CA TYR A 186 -8.39 -13.86 11.41
C TYR A 186 -9.83 -14.37 11.19
N LEU A 187 -10.04 -15.70 11.20
CA LEU A 187 -11.36 -16.32 11.00
C LEU A 187 -12.38 -15.89 12.06
N ARG A 188 -11.96 -15.59 13.30
CA ARG A 188 -12.87 -15.03 14.32
C ARG A 188 -13.37 -13.63 13.91
N VAL A 189 -12.51 -12.79 13.34
CA VAL A 189 -12.93 -11.45 12.86
C VAL A 189 -13.78 -11.57 11.62
N GLU A 190 -13.37 -12.42 10.68
CA GLU A 190 -14.10 -12.64 9.43
C GLU A 190 -15.52 -13.17 9.67
N GLY A 191 -15.68 -14.10 10.63
CA GLY A 191 -16.98 -14.67 10.99
C GLY A 191 -17.97 -13.66 11.59
N GLU A 192 -17.49 -12.53 12.12
CA GLU A 192 -18.33 -11.45 12.63
C GLU A 192 -18.53 -10.31 11.61
N ALA A 193 -17.73 -10.25 10.53
CA ALA A 193 -17.83 -9.19 9.54
C ALA A 193 -19.05 -9.36 8.63
N ARG A 194 -19.67 -8.23 8.26
CA ARG A 194 -20.83 -8.25 7.35
C ARG A 194 -20.45 -8.79 5.96
N LEU A 195 -19.27 -8.44 5.48
CA LEU A 195 -18.80 -8.77 4.14
C LEU A 195 -17.29 -8.92 4.16
N SER A 196 -16.78 -10.02 3.61
CA SER A 196 -15.36 -10.22 3.37
C SER A 196 -15.06 -10.25 1.88
N ARG A 197 -13.94 -9.59 1.48
CA ARG A 197 -13.43 -9.54 0.12
C ARG A 197 -11.95 -9.83 0.10
N TYR A 198 -11.47 -10.41 -1.01
CA TYR A 198 -10.08 -10.83 -1.20
C TYR A 198 -9.50 -10.25 -2.48
N GLY A 199 -8.16 -10.27 -2.59
CA GLY A 199 -7.44 -9.86 -3.79
C GLY A 199 -7.34 -8.35 -3.96
N GLY A 200 -7.29 -7.60 -2.85
CA GLY A 200 -7.19 -6.15 -2.89
C GLY A 200 -5.77 -5.60 -2.88
N ASP A 201 -4.79 -6.38 -2.42
CA ASP A 201 -3.40 -5.97 -2.28
C ASP A 201 -3.31 -4.55 -1.64
N CYS A 202 -2.37 -3.68 -2.02
CA CYS A 202 -2.30 -2.30 -1.54
C CYS A 202 -3.56 -1.47 -1.81
N TYR A 203 -4.32 -1.83 -2.83
CA TYR A 203 -5.55 -1.12 -3.18
C TYR A 203 -6.64 -1.27 -2.12
N ALA A 204 -6.64 -2.36 -1.33
CA ALA A 204 -7.54 -2.55 -0.20
C ALA A 204 -7.39 -1.43 0.84
N TYR A 205 -6.16 -1.05 1.16
CA TYR A 205 -5.83 0.05 2.08
C TYR A 205 -6.27 1.42 1.53
N CYS A 206 -6.13 1.62 0.22
CA CYS A 206 -6.61 2.82 -0.45
C CYS A 206 -8.14 2.91 -0.45
N ALA A 207 -8.82 1.78 -0.64
CA ALA A 207 -10.27 1.69 -0.53
C ALA A 207 -10.76 1.97 0.91
N LEU A 208 -10.00 1.54 1.93
CA LEU A 208 -10.26 1.90 3.32
C LEU A 208 -10.10 3.40 3.56
N ALA A 209 -9.01 4.01 3.10
CA ALA A 209 -8.79 5.46 3.20
C ALA A 209 -9.87 6.27 2.47
N ALA A 210 -10.46 5.70 1.40
CA ALA A 210 -11.56 6.30 0.64
C ALA A 210 -12.96 6.06 1.24
N GLY A 211 -13.07 5.28 2.34
CA GLY A 211 -14.33 5.01 3.04
C GLY A 211 -15.19 3.90 2.42
N PHE A 212 -14.63 3.05 1.56
CA PHE A 212 -15.34 1.91 0.96
C PHE A 212 -15.15 0.61 1.74
N VAL A 213 -14.05 0.49 2.47
CA VAL A 213 -13.68 -0.67 3.29
C VAL A 213 -13.50 -0.19 4.72
N ASP A 214 -13.81 -1.04 5.70
CA ASP A 214 -13.76 -0.70 7.12
C ASP A 214 -12.53 -1.29 7.82
N LEU A 215 -12.10 -2.47 7.37
CA LEU A 215 -10.98 -3.22 7.92
C LEU A 215 -10.12 -3.83 6.81
N VAL A 216 -8.80 -3.78 6.99
CA VAL A 216 -7.84 -4.61 6.26
C VAL A 216 -6.99 -5.36 7.29
N ILE A 217 -6.88 -6.69 7.14
CA ILE A 217 -6.15 -7.55 8.05
C ILE A 217 -5.22 -8.44 7.23
N GLU A 218 -3.92 -8.33 7.50
CA GLU A 218 -2.91 -9.11 6.78
C GLU A 218 -1.78 -9.58 7.71
N THR A 219 -0.98 -10.50 7.20
CA THR A 219 0.20 -11.05 7.90
C THR A 219 1.39 -11.13 6.95
N ASN A 220 2.59 -11.25 7.54
CA ASN A 220 3.84 -11.42 6.81
C ASN A 220 4.23 -10.24 5.90
N LEU A 221 3.62 -9.06 6.10
CA LEU A 221 3.99 -7.86 5.37
C LEU A 221 5.42 -7.40 5.72
N LYS A 222 6.06 -6.76 4.78
CA LYS A 222 7.38 -6.13 4.91
C LYS A 222 7.25 -4.61 5.03
N PRO A 223 8.29 -3.89 5.41
CA PRO A 223 8.25 -2.42 5.45
C PRO A 223 7.83 -1.77 4.12
N HIS A 224 8.24 -2.33 2.97
CA HIS A 224 7.89 -1.79 1.66
C HIS A 224 6.40 -1.92 1.33
N ASP A 225 5.69 -2.91 1.90
CA ASP A 225 4.24 -3.08 1.73
C ASP A 225 3.42 -2.07 2.53
N VAL A 226 3.98 -1.45 3.60
CA VAL A 226 3.18 -0.75 4.61
C VAL A 226 3.56 0.72 4.78
N VAL A 227 4.85 1.07 4.66
CA VAL A 227 5.35 2.41 4.99
C VAL A 227 4.66 3.49 4.16
N ALA A 228 4.41 3.25 2.87
CA ALA A 228 3.71 4.19 2.01
C ALA A 228 2.22 4.34 2.37
N LEU A 229 1.58 3.27 2.85
CA LEU A 229 0.17 3.23 3.17
C LEU A 229 -0.17 3.89 4.51
N THR A 230 0.76 3.88 5.46
CA THR A 230 0.57 4.45 6.80
C THR A 230 0.14 5.92 6.76
N PRO A 231 0.87 6.87 6.12
CA PRO A 231 0.45 8.27 6.08
C PRO A 231 -0.85 8.50 5.30
N ILE A 232 -1.20 7.62 4.37
CA ILE A 232 -2.47 7.69 3.61
C ILE A 232 -3.64 7.37 4.53
N ILE A 233 -3.55 6.27 5.30
CA ILE A 233 -4.62 5.82 6.19
C ILE A 233 -4.80 6.81 7.35
N GLU A 234 -3.72 7.19 8.01
CA GLU A 234 -3.76 8.16 9.12
C GLU A 234 -4.28 9.53 8.65
N GLY A 235 -3.81 10.00 7.50
CA GLY A 235 -4.26 11.25 6.89
C GLY A 235 -5.73 11.26 6.47
N ALA A 236 -6.33 10.09 6.24
CA ALA A 236 -7.76 9.90 6.00
C ALA A 236 -8.59 9.79 7.29
N GLY A 237 -7.94 9.73 8.47
CA GLY A 237 -8.58 9.59 9.78
C GLY A 237 -8.70 8.14 10.27
N GLY A 238 -8.07 7.19 9.58
CA GLY A 238 -8.00 5.79 9.98
C GLY A 238 -6.87 5.49 10.96
N LEU A 239 -6.75 4.20 11.30
CA LEU A 239 -5.70 3.66 12.15
C LEU A 239 -5.02 2.50 11.42
N ILE A 240 -3.70 2.40 11.57
CA ILE A 240 -2.93 1.27 11.07
C ILE A 240 -1.85 0.91 12.10
N THR A 241 -1.82 -0.35 12.52
CA THR A 241 -0.88 -0.85 13.54
C THR A 241 -0.56 -2.32 13.26
N THR A 242 0.39 -2.87 13.99
CA THR A 242 0.44 -4.32 14.14
C THR A 242 -0.79 -4.82 14.93
N TRP A 243 -1.10 -6.12 14.89
CA TRP A 243 -2.26 -6.67 15.62
C TRP A 243 -2.21 -6.41 17.13
N ASP A 244 -1.03 -6.37 17.70
CA ASP A 244 -0.80 -6.06 19.13
C ASP A 244 -0.79 -4.55 19.44
N GLY A 245 -0.96 -3.70 18.42
CA GLY A 245 -1.04 -2.24 18.55
C GLY A 245 0.31 -1.54 18.45
N GLY A 246 1.34 -2.23 17.96
CA GLY A 246 2.68 -1.66 17.70
C GLY A 246 2.77 -0.89 16.40
N ASP A 247 4.01 -0.50 16.06
CA ASP A 247 4.34 0.28 14.88
C ASP A 247 4.21 -0.53 13.58
N ALA A 248 3.28 -0.14 12.71
CA ALA A 248 3.04 -0.78 11.43
C ALA A 248 4.22 -0.68 10.45
N ALA A 249 5.05 0.36 10.54
CA ALA A 249 6.16 0.57 9.62
C ALA A 249 7.20 -0.57 9.62
N LYS A 250 7.16 -1.44 10.63
CA LYS A 250 8.01 -2.63 10.73
C LYS A 250 7.47 -3.83 9.93
N GLY A 251 6.27 -3.73 9.39
CA GLY A 251 5.58 -4.86 8.76
C GLY A 251 5.06 -5.89 9.77
N GLY A 252 4.91 -7.12 9.34
CA GLY A 252 4.42 -8.24 10.14
C GLY A 252 2.91 -8.45 10.03
N ARG A 253 2.23 -8.58 11.17
CA ARG A 253 0.77 -8.76 11.28
C ARG A 253 0.11 -7.39 11.35
N ILE A 254 -0.55 -6.94 10.29
CA ILE A 254 -1.10 -5.58 10.15
C ILE A 254 -2.62 -5.60 10.29
N LEU A 255 -3.11 -4.64 11.06
CA LEU A 255 -4.52 -4.27 11.18
C LEU A 255 -4.68 -2.80 10.80
N ALA A 256 -5.43 -2.53 9.74
CA ALA A 256 -5.88 -1.19 9.38
C ALA A 256 -7.39 -1.07 9.53
N ALA A 257 -7.87 0.06 10.04
CA ALA A 257 -9.28 0.31 10.27
C ALA A 257 -9.67 1.76 9.98
N GLY A 258 -10.87 1.96 9.45
CA GLY A 258 -11.42 3.28 9.20
C GLY A 258 -12.01 3.96 10.44
N ASP A 259 -12.36 3.21 11.47
CA ASP A 259 -13.00 3.70 12.70
C ASP A 259 -12.41 2.98 13.93
N ARG A 260 -12.13 3.75 14.98
CA ARG A 260 -11.55 3.20 16.22
C ARG A 260 -12.43 2.13 16.87
N ARG A 261 -13.74 2.23 16.75
CA ARG A 261 -14.69 1.29 17.40
C ARG A 261 -14.56 -0.11 16.79
N VAL A 262 -14.52 -0.21 15.46
CA VAL A 262 -14.34 -1.50 14.77
C VAL A 262 -12.90 -1.99 14.90
N TYR A 263 -11.90 -1.09 14.93
CA TYR A 263 -10.51 -1.42 15.23
C TYR A 263 -10.36 -2.16 16.56
N GLU A 264 -10.93 -1.61 17.64
CA GLU A 264 -10.83 -2.21 18.97
C GLU A 264 -11.55 -3.57 19.07
N GLN A 265 -12.64 -3.76 18.34
CA GLN A 265 -13.33 -5.05 18.27
C GLN A 265 -12.48 -6.09 17.52
N ALA A 266 -11.98 -5.74 16.33
CA ALA A 266 -11.11 -6.62 15.56
C ALA A 266 -9.84 -6.98 16.32
N ARG A 267 -9.17 -5.98 16.92
CA ARG A 267 -7.94 -6.18 17.68
C ARG A 267 -8.13 -7.16 18.85
N ARG A 268 -9.23 -7.05 19.61
CA ARG A 268 -9.54 -8.00 20.71
C ARG A 268 -9.67 -9.43 20.23
N LEU A 269 -10.25 -9.66 19.05
CA LEU A 269 -10.37 -10.99 18.47
C LEU A 269 -9.04 -11.51 17.92
N LEU A 270 -8.20 -10.62 17.37
CA LEU A 270 -6.90 -10.99 16.81
C LEU A 270 -5.90 -11.41 17.90
N VAL A 271 -5.79 -10.64 18.98
CA VAL A 271 -4.81 -10.94 20.05
C VAL A 271 -5.31 -11.90 21.11
N GLY A 272 -6.60 -12.26 21.08
CA GLY A 272 -7.24 -13.04 22.15
C GLY A 272 -7.57 -12.17 23.39
N ARG A 273 -8.53 -12.61 24.20
CA ARG A 273 -8.76 -11.99 25.51
C ARG A 273 -7.57 -12.33 26.41
N ARG A 274 -6.83 -11.29 26.83
CA ARG A 274 -6.12 -11.38 28.12
C ARG A 274 -7.10 -11.07 29.22
#